data_d95a1e52265f4630b72fd4d9a49a2c94
#
_entry.id   d95a1e52265f4630b72fd4d9a49a2c94
#
_cell.length_a   1.000
_cell.length_b   1.000
_cell.length_c   1.000
_cell.angle_alpha   90.00
_cell.angle_beta   90.00
_cell.angle_gamma   90.00
#
_symmetry.space_group_name_H-M   'P 1'
#
loop_
_entity.id
_entity.type
_entity.pdbx_description
1 polymer ?
#
loop_
_entity_poly.entity_id
_entity_poly.type
_entity_poly.pdbx_seq_one_letter_code
_entity_poly.pdbx_strand_id
1 'polypeptide(L)'
;HLSDDQGFRMEIKKYPLVNTIGSVRGGSEVVSDGKRYVDETPHEGYFTQDELCGLVAYAQERHIDIVPEFDVPGHCIALIAAYPELSCSGKVTEVRKKWGISKDILCAGNDKVYEVVRDILDEICDVFPSEYIHLGGDEAPKERWCNCKLCKQRLSELKLGSFEKLQTYMVECFREHLAEKGRKVICWNDGLGDDANGEIVSQVW
;
A
#
# COMPACT_ATOMS: atom_id res chain seq x y z
N HIS A 1 0.42 -2.99 10.00
CA HIS A 1 0.50 -1.90 9.02
C HIS A 1 1.95 -1.60 8.69
N LEU A 2 2.40 -1.99 7.49
CA LEU A 2 3.83 -1.90 7.11
C LEU A 2 4.15 -0.61 6.36
N SER A 3 3.15 0.00 5.73
CA SER A 3 3.33 1.18 4.87
C SER A 3 2.17 2.15 5.01
N ASP A 4 2.47 3.44 4.86
CA ASP A 4 1.49 4.51 4.79
C ASP A 4 2.10 5.70 4.03
N ASP A 5 1.31 6.76 3.83
CA ASP A 5 1.75 8.03 3.24
C ASP A 5 2.96 8.65 3.99
N GLN A 6 3.09 8.40 5.31
CA GLN A 6 4.11 8.97 6.18
C GLN A 6 5.34 8.09 6.37
N GLY A 7 5.40 6.92 5.75
CA GLY A 7 6.58 6.08 5.78
C GLY A 7 6.34 4.62 5.44
N PHE A 8 7.34 3.99 4.84
CA PHE A 8 7.40 2.56 4.61
C PHE A 8 8.32 1.93 5.67
N ARG A 9 7.85 0.94 6.41
CA ARG A 9 8.50 0.47 7.65
C ARG A 9 9.03 -0.96 7.61
N MET A 10 9.02 -1.60 6.45
CA MET A 10 9.63 -2.91 6.22
C MET A 10 10.78 -2.79 5.22
N GLU A 11 11.85 -3.54 5.44
CA GLU A 11 12.92 -3.70 4.45
C GLU A 11 12.39 -4.40 3.19
N ILE A 12 12.61 -3.76 2.04
CA ILE A 12 12.34 -4.34 0.72
C ILE A 12 13.66 -4.43 -0.04
N LYS A 13 14.19 -5.63 -0.18
CA LYS A 13 15.52 -5.87 -0.75
C LYS A 13 15.56 -5.60 -2.25
N LYS A 14 14.49 -5.95 -2.96
CA LYS A 14 14.38 -5.75 -4.42
C LYS A 14 14.23 -4.28 -4.79
N TYR A 15 13.66 -3.47 -3.90
CA TYR A 15 13.40 -2.04 -4.12
C TYR A 15 14.03 -1.17 -3.01
N PRO A 16 15.37 -1.05 -2.95
CA PRO A 16 16.07 -0.45 -1.82
C PRO A 16 15.76 1.04 -1.60
N LEU A 17 15.27 1.77 -2.61
CA LEU A 17 14.84 3.16 -2.43
C LEU A 17 13.62 3.28 -1.53
N VAL A 18 12.81 2.23 -1.39
CA VAL A 18 11.72 2.19 -0.38
C VAL A 18 12.29 2.42 1.01
N ASN A 19 13.47 1.86 1.29
CA ASN A 19 14.11 1.96 2.59
C ASN A 19 14.93 3.23 2.77
N THR A 20 15.55 3.76 1.71
CA THR A 20 16.40 4.96 1.81
C THR A 20 15.64 6.27 1.62
N ILE A 21 14.50 6.24 0.93
CA ILE A 21 13.62 7.39 0.68
C ILE A 21 12.28 7.20 1.38
N GLY A 22 11.60 6.08 1.12
CA GLY A 22 10.23 5.84 1.62
C GLY A 22 10.14 5.73 3.14
N SER A 23 11.23 5.36 3.84
CA SER A 23 11.26 5.30 5.30
C SER A 23 11.58 6.64 5.98
N VAL A 24 11.93 7.67 5.21
CA VAL A 24 12.40 8.97 5.72
C VAL A 24 11.39 10.06 5.44
N ARG A 25 10.96 10.79 6.47
CA ARG A 25 10.17 12.03 6.32
C ARG A 25 10.84 13.19 7.04
N GLY A 26 10.82 14.37 6.42
CA GLY A 26 11.49 15.56 6.93
C GLY A 26 10.77 16.29 8.07
N GLY A 27 9.77 15.67 8.69
CA GLY A 27 9.01 16.24 9.80
C GLY A 27 7.71 15.48 10.04
N SER A 28 6.97 15.84 11.07
CA SER A 28 5.69 15.21 11.42
C SER A 28 4.65 16.24 11.83
N GLU A 29 3.43 16.12 11.34
CA GLU A 29 2.33 16.93 11.87
C GLU A 29 2.00 16.47 13.29
N VAL A 30 1.94 17.43 14.20
CA VAL A 30 1.63 17.22 15.60
C VAL A 30 0.51 18.17 16.05
N VAL A 31 -0.18 17.78 17.10
CA VAL A 31 -1.20 18.61 17.75
C VAL A 31 -0.73 18.95 19.15
N SER A 32 -0.61 20.25 19.46
CA SER A 32 -0.36 20.76 20.81
C SER A 32 -1.27 21.95 21.06
N ASP A 33 -1.88 21.99 22.24
CA ASP A 33 -2.81 23.05 22.66
C ASP A 33 -3.95 23.29 21.62
N GLY A 34 -4.45 22.23 21.01
CA GLY A 34 -5.51 22.29 20.00
C GLY A 34 -5.09 22.88 18.65
N LYS A 35 -3.81 23.14 18.43
CA LYS A 35 -3.26 23.64 17.16
C LYS A 35 -2.45 22.56 16.46
N ARG A 36 -2.61 22.48 15.13
CA ARG A 36 -1.77 21.63 14.27
C ARG A 36 -0.58 22.42 13.76
N TYR A 37 0.60 21.84 13.85
CA TYR A 37 1.82 22.37 13.23
C TYR A 37 2.70 21.21 12.77
N VAL A 38 3.67 21.49 11.92
CA VAL A 38 4.66 20.50 11.53
C VAL A 38 5.90 20.68 12.41
N ASP A 39 6.22 19.62 13.16
CA ASP A 39 7.53 19.50 13.79
C ASP A 39 8.51 19.08 12.67
N GLU A 40 9.46 19.95 12.36
CA GLU A 40 10.43 19.74 11.29
C GLU A 40 11.59 18.81 11.70
N THR A 41 11.47 18.10 12.82
CA THR A 41 12.44 17.07 13.20
C THR A 41 12.29 15.87 12.26
N PRO A 42 13.33 15.50 11.50
CA PRO A 42 13.28 14.33 10.63
C PRO A 42 12.99 13.06 11.41
N HIS A 43 12.20 12.18 10.81
CA HIS A 43 11.92 10.85 11.33
C HIS A 43 12.24 9.81 10.29
N GLU A 44 13.07 8.81 10.66
CA GLU A 44 13.47 7.72 9.79
C GLU A 44 13.50 6.40 10.53
N GLY A 45 13.43 5.32 9.77
CA GLY A 45 13.59 3.96 10.29
C GLY A 45 12.65 2.98 9.60
N TYR A 46 13.10 1.76 9.55
CA TYR A 46 12.34 0.59 9.11
C TYR A 46 12.86 -0.64 9.86
N PHE A 47 12.09 -1.70 9.87
CA PHE A 47 12.52 -3.00 10.37
C PHE A 47 13.15 -3.80 9.25
N THR A 48 14.29 -4.42 9.53
CA THR A 48 14.89 -5.42 8.65
C THR A 48 13.99 -6.66 8.58
N GLN A 49 14.11 -7.45 7.53
CA GLN A 49 13.37 -8.71 7.43
C GLN A 49 13.73 -9.66 8.57
N ASP A 50 14.99 -9.69 9.00
CA ASP A 50 15.44 -10.51 10.12
C ASP A 50 14.79 -10.09 11.45
N GLU A 51 14.66 -8.79 11.71
CA GLU A 51 13.96 -8.27 12.90
C GLU A 51 12.48 -8.65 12.86
N LEU A 52 11.83 -8.56 11.70
CA LEU A 52 10.42 -8.95 11.53
C LEU A 52 10.25 -10.47 11.69
N CYS A 53 11.15 -11.30 11.16
CA CYS A 53 11.15 -12.74 11.41
C CYS A 53 11.27 -13.05 12.91
N GLY A 54 12.14 -12.32 13.63
CA GLY A 54 12.24 -12.44 15.08
C GLY A 54 10.95 -12.06 15.81
N LEU A 55 10.27 -10.99 15.36
CA LEU A 55 8.97 -10.58 15.89
C LEU A 55 7.88 -11.62 15.63
N VAL A 56 7.86 -12.20 14.43
CA VAL A 56 6.92 -13.27 14.06
C VAL A 56 7.14 -14.50 14.97
N ALA A 57 8.38 -14.94 15.14
CA ALA A 57 8.70 -16.06 16.04
C ALA A 57 8.27 -15.78 17.49
N TYR A 58 8.53 -14.57 18.01
CA TYR A 58 8.10 -14.14 19.33
C TYR A 58 6.56 -14.15 19.50
N ALA A 59 5.82 -13.74 18.47
CA ALA A 59 4.36 -13.76 18.46
C ALA A 59 3.82 -15.21 18.44
N GLN A 60 4.41 -16.09 17.62
CA GLN A 60 4.00 -17.49 17.50
C GLN A 60 4.17 -18.26 18.82
N GLU A 61 5.24 -18.02 19.57
CA GLU A 61 5.43 -18.58 20.92
C GLU A 61 4.30 -18.22 21.89
N ARG A 62 3.52 -17.18 21.56
CA ARG A 62 2.39 -16.65 22.35
C ARG A 62 1.05 -16.92 21.71
N HIS A 63 1.01 -17.79 20.69
CA HIS A 63 -0.18 -18.10 19.93
C HIS A 63 -0.86 -16.86 19.30
N ILE A 64 -0.04 -15.89 18.87
CA ILE A 64 -0.49 -14.69 18.14
C ILE A 64 -0.06 -14.83 16.68
N ASP A 65 -1.00 -14.72 15.78
CA ASP A 65 -0.73 -14.62 14.34
C ASP A 65 -0.64 -13.14 13.93
N ILE A 66 0.42 -12.80 13.19
CA ILE A 66 0.62 -11.44 12.68
C ILE A 66 0.17 -11.39 11.24
N VAL A 67 -0.95 -10.71 10.99
CA VAL A 67 -1.43 -10.41 9.63
C VAL A 67 -0.76 -9.13 9.14
N PRO A 68 0.14 -9.20 8.14
CA PRO A 68 0.77 -8.00 7.60
C PRO A 68 -0.20 -7.23 6.72
N GLU A 69 -0.14 -5.89 6.80
CA GLU A 69 -0.89 -5.01 5.92
C GLU A 69 0.06 -4.18 5.06
N PHE A 70 -0.16 -4.24 3.75
CA PHE A 70 0.42 -3.36 2.74
C PHE A 70 -0.72 -2.72 1.95
N ASP A 71 -1.01 -1.47 2.24
CA ASP A 71 -2.15 -0.75 1.69
C ASP A 71 -1.92 -0.32 0.24
N VAL A 72 -2.87 -0.66 -0.63
CA VAL A 72 -2.88 -0.32 -2.06
C VAL A 72 -4.32 -0.11 -2.56
N PRO A 73 -4.59 0.84 -3.46
CA PRO A 73 -3.68 1.76 -4.13
C PRO A 73 -3.49 3.10 -3.41
N GLY A 74 -4.25 3.35 -2.34
CA GLY A 74 -4.12 4.50 -1.44
C GLY A 74 -2.92 4.35 -0.49
N HIS A 75 -2.69 5.33 0.38
CA HIS A 75 -1.67 5.29 1.43
C HIS A 75 -0.26 4.86 0.96
N CYS A 76 0.07 5.16 -0.29
CA CYS A 76 1.30 4.73 -0.97
C CYS A 76 2.32 5.86 -1.23
N ILE A 77 2.16 7.05 -0.62
CA ILE A 77 3.06 8.19 -0.90
C ILE A 77 4.51 7.84 -0.56
N ALA A 78 4.77 7.07 0.47
CA ALA A 78 6.14 6.64 0.80
C ALA A 78 6.77 5.78 -0.30
N LEU A 79 6.01 4.85 -0.89
CA LEU A 79 6.44 4.06 -2.05
C LEU A 79 6.59 4.93 -3.30
N ILE A 80 5.62 5.82 -3.55
CA ILE A 80 5.63 6.73 -4.70
C ILE A 80 6.78 7.73 -4.61
N ALA A 81 7.13 8.23 -3.41
CA ALA A 81 8.28 9.11 -3.22
C ALA A 81 9.60 8.43 -3.60
N ALA A 82 9.72 7.14 -3.32
CA ALA A 82 10.87 6.32 -3.72
C ALA A 82 10.89 6.02 -5.24
N TYR A 83 9.71 5.82 -5.84
CA TYR A 83 9.53 5.45 -7.26
C TYR A 83 8.39 6.29 -7.87
N PRO A 84 8.64 7.56 -8.22
CA PRO A 84 7.60 8.50 -8.66
C PRO A 84 6.81 8.05 -9.91
N GLU A 85 7.42 7.23 -10.74
CA GLU A 85 6.82 6.66 -11.95
C GLU A 85 5.64 5.71 -11.64
N LEU A 86 5.47 5.27 -10.40
CA LEU A 86 4.35 4.44 -9.98
C LEU A 86 3.05 5.24 -9.81
N SER A 87 3.14 6.58 -9.75
CA SER A 87 1.96 7.45 -9.70
C SER A 87 1.52 7.93 -11.08
N CYS A 88 0.28 8.42 -11.18
CA CYS A 88 -0.23 9.03 -12.42
C CYS A 88 0.49 10.32 -12.80
N SER A 89 1.06 11.03 -11.83
CA SER A 89 1.70 12.33 -12.04
C SER A 89 3.22 12.23 -12.29
N GLY A 90 3.88 11.21 -11.75
CA GLY A 90 5.34 11.07 -11.74
C GLY A 90 6.07 12.18 -10.98
N LYS A 91 5.37 12.92 -10.10
CA LYS A 91 5.91 14.16 -9.49
C LYS A 91 6.07 14.11 -7.98
N VAL A 92 5.58 13.08 -7.31
CA VAL A 92 5.74 12.92 -5.86
C VAL A 92 7.18 12.49 -5.58
N THR A 93 7.91 13.27 -4.80
CA THR A 93 9.33 13.03 -4.48
C THR A 93 9.63 13.11 -2.98
N GLU A 94 8.60 13.33 -2.15
CA GLU A 94 8.75 13.47 -0.71
C GLU A 94 7.68 12.64 0.01
N VAL A 95 8.11 11.99 1.09
CA VAL A 95 7.24 11.30 2.03
C VAL A 95 6.40 12.33 2.80
N ARG A 96 5.14 12.03 2.99
CA ARG A 96 4.17 12.96 3.55
C ARG A 96 4.45 13.24 5.04
N LYS A 97 4.36 14.52 5.42
CA LYS A 97 4.52 14.96 6.82
C LYS A 97 3.18 15.08 7.56
N LYS A 98 2.07 15.23 6.82
CA LYS A 98 0.74 15.57 7.35
C LYS A 98 -0.22 14.40 7.28
N TRP A 99 -1.20 14.39 8.19
CA TRP A 99 -2.31 13.45 8.15
C TRP A 99 -3.30 13.75 7.02
N GLY A 100 -4.20 12.81 6.80
CA GLY A 100 -5.30 12.93 5.86
C GLY A 100 -5.05 12.19 4.55
N ILE A 101 -6.02 12.20 3.67
CA ILE A 101 -6.06 11.44 2.43
C ILE A 101 -5.23 12.13 1.36
N SER A 102 -4.39 11.39 0.64
CA SER A 102 -3.66 11.87 -0.53
C SER A 102 -4.44 11.64 -1.82
N LYS A 103 -4.37 12.61 -2.74
CA LYS A 103 -4.89 12.43 -4.12
C LYS A 103 -3.96 11.63 -5.02
N ASP A 104 -2.67 11.57 -4.67
CA ASP A 104 -1.69 10.79 -5.40
C ASP A 104 -1.69 9.37 -4.84
N ILE A 105 -2.13 8.44 -5.67
CA ILE A 105 -2.23 7.00 -5.41
C ILE A 105 -1.50 6.25 -6.52
N LEU A 106 -1.30 4.95 -6.36
CA LEU A 106 -0.69 4.11 -7.40
C LEU A 106 -1.50 4.17 -8.70
N CYS A 107 -0.80 4.20 -9.83
CA CYS A 107 -1.41 4.31 -11.15
C CYS A 107 -1.93 2.95 -11.63
N ALA A 108 -3.24 2.72 -11.57
CA ALA A 108 -3.86 1.46 -11.97
C ALA A 108 -3.73 1.13 -13.47
N GLY A 109 -3.35 2.10 -14.30
CA GLY A 109 -3.08 1.88 -15.73
C GLY A 109 -1.63 1.51 -16.06
N ASN A 110 -0.71 1.55 -15.08
CA ASN A 110 0.71 1.30 -15.29
C ASN A 110 1.08 -0.14 -14.89
N ASP A 111 1.53 -0.96 -15.85
CA ASP A 111 1.92 -2.36 -15.58
C ASP A 111 3.07 -2.48 -14.58
N LYS A 112 3.97 -1.48 -14.54
CA LYS A 112 5.06 -1.46 -13.56
C LYS A 112 4.57 -1.45 -12.12
N VAL A 113 3.40 -0.86 -11.84
CA VAL A 113 2.78 -0.87 -10.52
C VAL A 113 2.46 -2.30 -10.10
N TYR A 114 1.87 -3.09 -10.99
CA TYR A 114 1.52 -4.49 -10.70
C TYR A 114 2.76 -5.36 -10.48
N GLU A 115 3.83 -5.13 -11.24
CA GLU A 115 5.12 -5.81 -11.05
C GLU A 115 5.70 -5.49 -9.67
N VAL A 116 5.86 -4.19 -9.34
CA VAL A 116 6.46 -3.74 -8.08
C VAL A 116 5.66 -4.21 -6.87
N VAL A 117 4.32 -4.10 -6.91
CA VAL A 117 3.48 -4.53 -5.79
C VAL A 117 3.55 -6.04 -5.59
N ARG A 118 3.54 -6.85 -6.65
CA ARG A 118 3.70 -8.31 -6.53
C ARG A 118 5.05 -8.68 -5.93
N ASP A 119 6.12 -8.04 -6.36
CA ASP A 119 7.46 -8.27 -5.81
C ASP A 119 7.54 -7.93 -4.31
N ILE A 120 6.89 -6.82 -3.89
CA ILE A 120 6.81 -6.45 -2.47
C ILE A 120 5.98 -7.48 -1.68
N LEU A 121 4.85 -7.92 -2.24
CA LEU A 121 4.00 -8.96 -1.63
C LEU A 121 4.74 -10.29 -1.50
N ASP A 122 5.63 -10.60 -2.43
CA ASP A 122 6.50 -11.79 -2.36
C ASP A 122 7.42 -11.71 -1.13
N GLU A 123 8.11 -10.59 -0.93
CA GLU A 123 8.97 -10.38 0.23
C GLU A 123 8.17 -10.37 1.55
N ILE A 124 6.95 -9.83 1.55
CA ILE A 124 6.05 -9.89 2.72
C ILE A 124 5.67 -11.35 3.03
N CYS A 125 5.34 -12.15 2.02
CA CYS A 125 4.99 -13.56 2.20
C CYS A 125 6.18 -14.40 2.72
N ASP A 126 7.41 -14.04 2.35
CA ASP A 126 8.62 -14.73 2.81
C ASP A 126 8.88 -14.46 4.31
N VAL A 127 8.49 -13.30 4.82
CA VAL A 127 8.66 -12.91 6.24
C VAL A 127 7.48 -13.35 7.11
N PHE A 128 6.25 -13.21 6.61
CA PHE A 128 5.03 -13.45 7.40
C PHE A 128 4.35 -14.75 6.96
N PRO A 129 4.27 -15.76 7.84
CA PRO A 129 3.63 -17.05 7.52
C PRO A 129 2.10 -17.02 7.61
N SER A 130 1.50 -15.89 7.97
CA SER A 130 0.04 -15.74 8.11
C SER A 130 -0.72 -16.24 6.88
N GLU A 131 -1.82 -16.91 7.08
CA GLU A 131 -2.75 -17.31 6.03
C GLU A 131 -3.31 -16.10 5.28
N TYR A 132 -3.39 -14.94 5.96
CA TYR A 132 -3.98 -13.72 5.44
C TYR A 132 -2.94 -12.62 5.21
N ILE A 133 -3.11 -11.90 4.10
CA ILE A 133 -2.42 -10.64 3.80
C ILE A 133 -3.49 -9.55 3.65
N HIS A 134 -3.32 -8.43 4.34
CA HIS A 134 -4.23 -7.30 4.25
C HIS A 134 -3.72 -6.30 3.20
N LEU A 135 -4.54 -6.01 2.19
CA LEU A 135 -4.20 -5.11 1.08
C LEU A 135 -4.72 -3.68 1.27
N GLY A 136 -5.30 -3.36 2.43
CA GLY A 136 -5.90 -2.05 2.67
C GLY A 136 -7.06 -1.76 1.72
N GLY A 137 -6.90 -0.78 0.86
CA GLY A 137 -7.84 -0.42 -0.21
C GLY A 137 -8.71 0.79 0.10
N ASP A 138 -8.64 1.30 1.33
CA ASP A 138 -9.41 2.44 1.80
C ASP A 138 -8.90 3.77 1.22
N GLU A 139 -9.72 4.78 1.38
CA GLU A 139 -9.39 6.19 1.13
C GLU A 139 -8.59 6.45 -0.17
N ALA A 140 -8.92 5.75 -1.27
CA ALA A 140 -8.25 5.86 -2.55
C ALA A 140 -9.00 6.79 -3.54
N PRO A 141 -8.73 8.12 -3.56
CA PRO A 141 -9.42 9.06 -4.43
C PRO A 141 -9.11 8.82 -5.91
N LYS A 142 -10.13 8.89 -6.76
CA LYS A 142 -10.00 8.58 -8.20
C LYS A 142 -9.65 9.79 -9.09
N GLU A 143 -9.47 10.99 -8.50
CA GLU A 143 -9.24 12.22 -9.29
C GLU A 143 -8.03 12.13 -10.21
N ARG A 144 -6.92 11.49 -9.76
CA ARG A 144 -5.74 11.29 -10.60
C ARG A 144 -6.03 10.30 -11.73
N TRP A 145 -6.71 9.20 -11.45
CA TRP A 145 -7.08 8.20 -12.45
C TRP A 145 -8.01 8.78 -13.50
N CYS A 146 -9.00 9.62 -13.10
CA CYS A 146 -9.91 10.33 -14.01
C CYS A 146 -9.20 11.22 -15.02
N ASN A 147 -7.97 11.65 -14.74
CA ASN A 147 -7.17 12.51 -15.61
C ASN A 147 -5.97 11.79 -16.24
N CYS A 148 -5.71 10.54 -15.87
CA CYS A 148 -4.59 9.73 -16.36
C CYS A 148 -4.95 9.01 -17.65
N LYS A 149 -4.10 9.16 -18.67
CA LYS A 149 -4.28 8.49 -19.98
C LYS A 149 -4.23 6.96 -19.83
N LEU A 150 -3.27 6.44 -19.05
CA LEU A 150 -3.09 5.00 -18.84
C LEU A 150 -4.27 4.38 -18.10
N CYS A 151 -4.76 5.03 -17.02
CA CYS A 151 -5.93 4.54 -16.28
C CYS A 151 -7.19 4.53 -17.13
N LYS A 152 -7.42 5.59 -17.94
CA LYS A 152 -8.54 5.63 -18.88
C LYS A 152 -8.45 4.53 -19.94
N GLN A 153 -7.27 4.31 -20.47
CA GLN A 153 -7.03 3.25 -21.45
C GLN A 153 -7.34 1.88 -20.84
N ARG A 154 -6.79 1.56 -19.66
CA ARG A 154 -7.04 0.32 -18.93
C ARG A 154 -8.52 0.11 -18.64
N LEU A 155 -9.19 1.15 -18.16
CA LEU A 155 -10.65 1.15 -17.89
C LEU A 155 -11.45 0.77 -19.15
N SER A 156 -11.08 1.35 -20.30
CA SER A 156 -11.73 1.09 -21.59
C SER A 156 -11.46 -0.31 -22.12
N GLU A 157 -10.21 -0.75 -22.11
CA GLU A 157 -9.78 -2.08 -22.57
C GLU A 157 -10.48 -3.21 -21.81
N LEU A 158 -10.60 -3.06 -20.50
CA LEU A 158 -11.25 -4.02 -19.61
C LEU A 158 -12.79 -3.84 -19.55
N LYS A 159 -13.34 -2.79 -20.16
CA LYS A 159 -14.79 -2.48 -20.18
C LYS A 159 -15.42 -2.41 -18.77
N LEU A 160 -14.71 -1.87 -17.81
CA LEU A 160 -15.11 -1.91 -16.38
C LEU A 160 -16.23 -0.91 -16.04
N GLY A 161 -16.39 0.18 -16.79
CA GLY A 161 -17.46 1.15 -16.62
C GLY A 161 -17.22 2.22 -15.53
N SER A 162 -16.43 1.93 -14.47
CA SER A 162 -16.11 2.93 -13.43
C SER A 162 -14.69 2.74 -12.87
N PHE A 163 -14.14 3.78 -12.23
CA PHE A 163 -12.82 3.70 -11.60
C PHE A 163 -12.84 2.92 -10.28
N GLU A 164 -13.97 2.79 -9.62
CA GLU A 164 -14.18 1.89 -8.48
C GLU A 164 -13.97 0.44 -8.93
N LYS A 165 -14.56 0.04 -10.06
CA LYS A 165 -14.32 -1.28 -10.67
C LYS A 165 -12.87 -1.49 -11.12
N LEU A 166 -12.16 -0.42 -11.51
CA LEU A 166 -10.74 -0.49 -11.80
C LEU A 166 -9.91 -0.74 -10.54
N GLN A 167 -10.31 -0.20 -9.39
CA GLN A 167 -9.70 -0.54 -8.10
C GLN A 167 -9.96 -2.00 -7.74
N THR A 168 -11.20 -2.46 -7.85
CA THR A 168 -11.55 -3.88 -7.61
C THR A 168 -10.71 -4.80 -8.50
N TYR A 169 -10.60 -4.50 -9.79
CA TYR A 169 -9.74 -5.25 -10.71
C TYR A 169 -8.27 -5.29 -10.23
N MET A 170 -7.74 -4.17 -9.78
CA MET A 170 -6.36 -4.08 -9.27
C MET A 170 -6.17 -4.98 -8.05
N VAL A 171 -7.09 -4.93 -7.09
CA VAL A 171 -7.08 -5.79 -5.90
C VAL A 171 -7.17 -7.27 -6.28
N GLU A 172 -8.06 -7.61 -7.23
CA GLU A 172 -8.19 -9.00 -7.73
C GLU A 172 -6.90 -9.52 -8.36
N CYS A 173 -6.18 -8.70 -9.13
CA CYS A 173 -4.87 -9.08 -9.67
C CYS A 173 -3.84 -9.43 -8.58
N PHE A 174 -3.89 -8.76 -7.42
CA PHE A 174 -3.02 -9.07 -6.29
C PHE A 174 -3.54 -10.27 -5.49
N ARG A 175 -4.86 -10.40 -5.35
CA ARG A 175 -5.48 -11.59 -4.75
C ARG A 175 -5.09 -12.86 -5.50
N GLU A 176 -5.18 -12.86 -6.84
CA GLU A 176 -4.78 -14.00 -7.68
C GLU A 176 -3.31 -14.37 -7.45
N HIS A 177 -2.41 -13.38 -7.45
CA HIS A 177 -1.00 -13.59 -7.17
C HIS A 177 -0.76 -14.18 -5.77
N LEU A 178 -1.45 -13.69 -4.75
CA LEU A 178 -1.36 -14.21 -3.38
C LEU A 178 -1.98 -15.62 -3.26
N ALA A 179 -3.04 -15.92 -3.99
CA ALA A 179 -3.66 -17.24 -4.02
C ALA A 179 -2.71 -18.31 -4.58
N GLU A 180 -1.87 -17.98 -5.58
CA GLU A 180 -0.82 -18.87 -6.09
C GLU A 180 0.20 -19.25 -5.00
N LYS A 181 0.35 -18.40 -3.97
CA LYS A 181 1.19 -18.63 -2.79
C LYS A 181 0.43 -19.24 -1.62
N GLY A 182 -0.83 -19.63 -1.81
CA GLY A 182 -1.70 -20.18 -0.76
C GLY A 182 -2.13 -19.15 0.29
N ARG A 183 -2.12 -17.86 -0.04
CA ARG A 183 -2.55 -16.78 0.85
C ARG A 183 -3.96 -16.31 0.51
N LYS A 184 -4.67 -15.83 1.53
CA LYS A 184 -5.98 -15.18 1.43
C LYS A 184 -5.85 -13.68 1.62
N VAL A 185 -6.81 -12.92 1.13
CA VAL A 185 -6.77 -11.45 1.16
C VAL A 185 -7.83 -10.89 2.10
N ILE A 186 -7.45 -9.88 2.87
CA ILE A 186 -8.34 -8.99 3.61
C ILE A 186 -8.24 -7.60 2.98
N CYS A 187 -9.34 -6.88 2.87
CA CYS A 187 -9.38 -5.46 2.50
C CYS A 187 -10.36 -4.70 3.40
N TRP A 188 -10.18 -3.40 3.50
CA TRP A 188 -11.17 -2.52 4.08
C TRP A 188 -12.45 -2.50 3.22
N ASN A 189 -13.61 -2.38 3.84
CA ASN A 189 -14.90 -2.47 3.16
C ASN A 189 -15.14 -1.39 2.10
N ASP A 190 -14.60 -0.19 2.27
CA ASP A 190 -14.70 0.91 1.32
C ASP A 190 -13.72 0.81 0.14
N GLY A 191 -12.73 -0.08 0.25
CA GLY A 191 -11.80 -0.41 -0.84
C GLY A 191 -12.35 -1.41 -1.85
N LEU A 192 -13.47 -2.06 -1.54
CA LEU A 192 -14.08 -3.10 -2.37
C LEU A 192 -15.36 -2.58 -3.04
N GLY A 193 -15.50 -2.76 -4.34
CA GLY A 193 -16.76 -2.54 -5.04
C GLY A 193 -17.74 -3.70 -4.80
N ASP A 194 -19.03 -3.47 -5.13
CA ASP A 194 -20.10 -4.47 -5.01
C ASP A 194 -19.85 -5.77 -5.81
N ASP A 195 -18.95 -5.72 -6.79
CA ASP A 195 -18.56 -6.84 -7.64
C ASP A 195 -17.32 -7.60 -7.14
N ALA A 196 -16.82 -7.31 -5.92
CA ALA A 196 -15.67 -8.02 -5.37
C ALA A 196 -15.99 -9.51 -5.22
N ASN A 197 -15.04 -10.37 -5.62
CA ASN A 197 -15.17 -11.80 -5.48
C ASN A 197 -15.32 -12.17 -3.99
N GLY A 198 -16.27 -13.04 -3.63
CA GLY A 198 -16.51 -13.49 -2.26
C GLY A 198 -15.34 -14.21 -1.57
N GLU A 199 -14.19 -14.33 -2.25
CA GLU A 199 -12.94 -14.85 -1.68
C GLU A 199 -12.12 -13.79 -0.92
N ILE A 200 -12.48 -12.50 -1.00
CA ILE A 200 -11.83 -11.43 -0.24
C ILE A 200 -12.61 -11.20 1.06
N VAL A 201 -11.92 -11.24 2.17
CA VAL A 201 -12.49 -10.90 3.47
C VAL A 201 -12.61 -9.39 3.60
N SER A 202 -13.82 -8.90 3.84
CA SER A 202 -14.07 -7.47 4.05
C SER A 202 -13.99 -7.15 5.55
N GLN A 203 -13.07 -6.24 5.89
CA GLN A 203 -12.97 -5.67 7.24
C GLN A 203 -13.74 -4.36 7.30
N VAL A 204 -14.64 -4.23 8.25
CA VAL A 204 -15.51 -3.05 8.44
C VAL A 204 -14.91 -2.14 9.51
N TRP A 205 -14.93 -0.84 9.28
CA TRP A 205 -14.46 0.22 10.21
C TRP A 205 -15.43 1.39 10.30
#